data_b33813f814763fea03460b0827d94018
#
_entry.id   b33813f814763fea03460b0827d94018
#
_cell.length_a   1.000
_cell.length_b   1.000
_cell.length_c   1.000
_cell.angle_alpha   90.00
_cell.angle_beta   90.00
_cell.angle_gamma   90.00
#
_symmetry.space_group_name_H-M   'P 1'
#
loop_
_entity.id
_entity.type
_entity.pdbx_description
1 polymer ?
#
loop_
_entity_poly.entity_id
_entity_poly.type
_entity_poly.pdbx_seq_one_letter_code
_entity_poly.pdbx_strand_id
1 'polypeptide(L)'
;MRSTYALAAILLALSAAILLNLTPAHASTGPIPLNCERACLENLVNQYLAALVAHDPKRLPLSQDVRYTENDQPMEIGDGFWKTAEALGNYKHYFADPVFGQVAFMGTMREAGAPLLLSLRLRVELGRITEVESVIYRQGGGGPAGIADMDKPYKPEDFWFKSIPAAQRMSRQELISIADAYFSGLEKNDGKGVNGTGTYPFTNDCHRIENGAPTTNVPRPAGQSPDVVNGFSMDCLAQFKLGYYFVVQSIHHRRYPVVDAERGVVWSHAVFDQGTVNEGVLSDGRKYKFKGFNRPSSILVTEAFLIENGKIRRVEMVGPSVTYHLNSGWPGALSGR
;
A
#
# COMPACT_ATOMS: atom_id res chain seq x y z
N MET A 1 -2.16 88.87 11.05
CA MET A 1 -2.49 88.98 9.62
C MET A 1 -1.97 87.73 8.91
N ARG A 2 -2.83 87.15 8.08
CA ARG A 2 -2.64 86.07 7.13
C ARG A 2 -2.40 84.61 7.62
N SER A 3 -3.52 83.99 7.60
CA SER A 3 -3.82 82.56 7.48
C SER A 3 -3.10 81.90 6.28
N THR A 4 -2.60 80.70 6.46
CA THR A 4 -2.42 79.72 5.34
C THR A 4 -2.86 78.35 5.82
N TYR A 5 -3.95 77.89 5.21
CA TYR A 5 -4.49 76.53 5.35
C TYR A 5 -3.67 75.57 4.53
N ALA A 6 -3.15 74.47 5.16
CA ALA A 6 -2.61 73.38 4.42
C ALA A 6 -3.64 72.23 4.39
N LEU A 7 -4.10 71.87 3.18
CA LEU A 7 -4.97 70.73 2.90
C LEU A 7 -4.16 69.44 3.07
N ALA A 8 -4.58 68.62 4.00
CA ALA A 8 -4.14 67.21 4.08
C ALA A 8 -5.05 66.34 3.17
N ALA A 9 -4.52 65.85 2.11
CA ALA A 9 -5.18 64.87 1.24
C ALA A 9 -5.09 63.49 1.88
N ILE A 10 -6.23 62.91 2.30
CA ILE A 10 -6.36 61.54 2.79
C ILE A 10 -6.52 60.64 1.59
N LEU A 11 -5.47 59.85 1.28
CA LEU A 11 -5.52 58.75 0.33
C LEU A 11 -6.16 57.55 1.04
N LEU A 12 -7.43 57.25 0.72
CA LEU A 12 -8.07 56.00 1.05
C LEU A 12 -7.57 54.90 0.10
N ALA A 13 -6.69 54.05 0.55
CA ALA A 13 -6.34 52.79 -0.15
C ALA A 13 -7.48 51.79 0.06
N LEU A 14 -8.30 51.53 -0.96
CA LEU A 14 -9.23 50.41 -0.99
C LEU A 14 -8.43 49.12 -1.16
N SER A 15 -8.20 48.39 -0.08
CA SER A 15 -7.74 47.03 -0.10
C SER A 15 -8.91 46.10 -0.43
N ALA A 16 -9.08 45.74 -1.70
CA ALA A 16 -10.00 44.68 -2.09
C ALA A 16 -9.45 43.34 -1.59
N ALA A 17 -9.92 42.89 -0.43
CA ALA A 17 -9.70 41.53 0.04
C ALA A 17 -10.50 40.56 -0.87
N ILE A 18 -9.81 39.88 -1.79
CA ILE A 18 -10.37 38.76 -2.54
C ILE A 18 -10.51 37.63 -1.52
N LEU A 19 -11.67 37.49 -0.93
CA LEU A 19 -12.08 36.27 -0.20
C LEU A 19 -12.24 35.18 -1.26
N LEU A 20 -11.20 34.38 -1.42
CA LEU A 20 -11.31 33.06 -2.05
C LEU A 20 -12.27 32.24 -1.18
N ASN A 21 -13.54 32.19 -1.57
CA ASN A 21 -14.49 31.23 -1.04
C ASN A 21 -14.03 29.82 -1.46
N LEU A 22 -13.17 29.19 -0.65
CA LEU A 22 -12.95 27.77 -0.68
C LEU A 22 -14.26 27.12 -0.19
N THR A 23 -15.19 26.90 -1.10
CA THR A 23 -16.33 26.03 -0.83
C THR A 23 -15.75 24.65 -0.52
N PRO A 24 -16.04 24.06 0.66
CA PRO A 24 -15.67 22.69 0.92
C PRO A 24 -16.31 21.84 -0.15
N ALA A 25 -15.50 21.00 -0.81
CA ALA A 25 -16.00 20.04 -1.78
C ALA A 25 -17.06 19.18 -1.08
N HIS A 26 -18.33 19.42 -1.42
CA HIS A 26 -19.42 18.62 -0.91
C HIS A 26 -19.22 17.21 -1.49
N ALA A 27 -19.03 16.23 -0.60
CA ALA A 27 -18.99 14.84 -1.00
C ALA A 27 -20.30 14.52 -1.74
N SER A 28 -20.19 14.12 -3.00
CA SER A 28 -21.36 13.76 -3.79
C SER A 28 -21.91 12.44 -3.27
N THR A 29 -23.11 12.46 -2.71
CA THR A 29 -23.84 11.24 -2.31
C THR A 29 -24.58 10.59 -3.48
N GLY A 30 -24.44 11.16 -4.68
CA GLY A 30 -25.05 10.64 -5.90
C GLY A 30 -24.39 9.35 -6.40
N PRO A 31 -25.04 8.61 -7.32
CA PRO A 31 -24.46 7.41 -7.91
C PRO A 31 -23.17 7.74 -8.67
N ILE A 32 -22.21 6.83 -8.59
CA ILE A 32 -20.95 6.93 -9.30
C ILE A 32 -21.21 6.72 -10.80
N PRO A 33 -20.58 7.46 -11.72
CA PRO A 33 -20.69 7.21 -13.15
C PRO A 33 -20.34 5.76 -13.52
N LEU A 34 -21.10 5.12 -14.40
CA LEU A 34 -20.83 3.73 -14.84
C LEU A 34 -19.46 3.59 -15.55
N ASN A 35 -18.96 4.68 -16.12
CA ASN A 35 -17.63 4.78 -16.75
C ASN A 35 -16.63 5.51 -15.84
N CYS A 36 -16.55 5.12 -14.58
CA CYS A 36 -15.65 5.75 -13.59
C CYS A 36 -14.18 5.43 -13.93
N GLU A 37 -13.57 6.31 -14.69
CA GLU A 37 -12.15 6.24 -15.08
C GLU A 37 -11.22 6.52 -13.89
N ARG A 38 -9.92 6.40 -14.08
CA ARG A 38 -8.87 6.58 -13.05
C ARG A 38 -9.14 7.77 -12.12
N ALA A 39 -9.29 8.97 -12.68
CA ALA A 39 -9.49 10.18 -11.88
C ALA A 39 -10.76 10.11 -11.02
N CYS A 40 -11.82 9.50 -11.53
CA CYS A 40 -13.05 9.25 -10.79
C CYS A 40 -12.81 8.28 -9.62
N LEU A 41 -12.14 7.16 -9.87
CA LEU A 41 -11.81 6.15 -8.85
C LEU A 41 -10.89 6.72 -7.75
N GLU A 42 -9.84 7.43 -8.13
CA GLU A 42 -8.92 8.09 -7.17
C GLU A 42 -9.65 9.16 -6.33
N ASN A 43 -10.60 9.89 -6.95
CA ASN A 43 -11.43 10.86 -6.23
C ASN A 43 -12.39 10.17 -5.23
N LEU A 44 -12.90 8.98 -5.54
CA LEU A 44 -13.71 8.19 -4.59
C LEU A 44 -12.91 7.78 -3.36
N VAL A 45 -11.64 7.44 -3.52
CA VAL A 45 -10.75 7.21 -2.37
C VAL A 45 -10.64 8.48 -1.53
N ASN A 46 -10.43 9.64 -2.15
CA ASN A 46 -10.36 10.90 -1.41
C ASN A 46 -11.67 11.20 -0.66
N GLN A 47 -12.82 10.94 -1.27
CA GLN A 47 -14.13 11.06 -0.62
C GLN A 47 -14.26 10.09 0.56
N TYR A 48 -13.83 8.84 0.38
CA TYR A 48 -13.82 7.84 1.44
C TYR A 48 -12.97 8.31 2.64
N LEU A 49 -11.74 8.75 2.37
CA LEU A 49 -10.82 9.22 3.41
C LEU A 49 -11.37 10.45 4.14
N ALA A 50 -12.02 11.36 3.42
CA ALA A 50 -12.68 12.52 4.04
C ALA A 50 -13.89 12.13 4.90
N ALA A 51 -14.70 11.15 4.44
CA ALA A 51 -15.81 10.61 5.20
C ALA A 51 -15.34 9.86 6.46
N LEU A 52 -14.25 9.09 6.33
CA LEU A 52 -13.61 8.36 7.42
C LEU A 52 -13.15 9.29 8.55
N VAL A 53 -12.43 10.37 8.22
CA VAL A 53 -11.99 11.40 9.19
C VAL A 53 -13.18 12.15 9.80
N ALA A 54 -14.26 12.28 9.05
CA ALA A 54 -15.51 12.89 9.58
C ALA A 54 -16.37 11.90 10.38
N HIS A 55 -15.97 10.63 10.49
CA HIS A 55 -16.71 9.53 11.13
C HIS A 55 -18.15 9.37 10.58
N ASP A 56 -18.37 9.70 9.31
CA ASP A 56 -19.69 9.73 8.69
C ASP A 56 -19.74 8.97 7.36
N PRO A 57 -20.03 7.65 7.39
CA PRO A 57 -20.12 6.84 6.19
C PRO A 57 -21.31 7.23 5.27
N LYS A 58 -22.30 8.00 5.78
CA LYS A 58 -23.45 8.46 4.98
C LYS A 58 -23.04 9.46 3.89
N ARG A 59 -21.83 10.00 3.95
CA ARG A 59 -21.25 10.85 2.90
C ARG A 59 -20.86 10.11 1.64
N LEU A 60 -20.94 8.76 1.65
CA LEU A 60 -20.48 7.92 0.55
C LEU A 60 -21.65 7.26 -0.18
N PRO A 61 -21.55 7.06 -1.49
CA PRO A 61 -22.51 6.32 -2.28
C PRO A 61 -22.34 4.80 -2.07
N LEU A 62 -22.59 4.32 -0.86
CA LEU A 62 -22.49 2.90 -0.52
C LEU A 62 -23.67 2.11 -1.07
N SER A 63 -23.48 0.84 -1.44
CA SER A 63 -24.57 -0.10 -1.64
C SER A 63 -25.21 -0.43 -0.29
N GLN A 64 -26.47 -0.92 -0.33
CA GLN A 64 -27.19 -1.29 0.89
C GLN A 64 -26.52 -2.45 1.63
N ASP A 65 -25.88 -3.34 0.88
CA ASP A 65 -25.21 -4.55 1.32
C ASP A 65 -23.66 -4.41 1.20
N VAL A 66 -23.14 -3.19 1.33
CA VAL A 66 -21.69 -2.95 1.25
C VAL A 66 -20.96 -3.87 2.22
N ARG A 67 -19.97 -4.58 1.69
CA ARG A 67 -19.09 -5.42 2.50
C ARG A 67 -17.88 -4.62 2.96
N TYR A 68 -17.67 -4.58 4.27
CA TYR A 68 -16.51 -3.94 4.88
C TYR A 68 -15.69 -4.95 5.68
N THR A 69 -14.36 -4.89 5.53
CA THR A 69 -13.41 -5.59 6.40
C THR A 69 -12.35 -4.63 6.90
N GLU A 70 -11.94 -4.82 8.16
CA GLU A 70 -10.75 -4.21 8.73
C GLU A 70 -9.79 -5.33 9.18
N ASN A 71 -8.56 -5.31 8.65
CA ASN A 71 -7.57 -6.37 8.88
C ASN A 71 -8.18 -7.79 8.69
N ASP A 72 -8.88 -7.97 7.57
CA ASP A 72 -9.61 -9.18 7.18
C ASP A 72 -10.79 -9.59 8.09
N GLN A 73 -11.11 -8.81 9.12
CA GLN A 73 -12.28 -9.07 9.95
C GLN A 73 -13.50 -8.36 9.37
N PRO A 74 -14.60 -9.09 9.04
CA PRO A 74 -15.86 -8.47 8.66
C PRO A 74 -16.39 -7.57 9.77
N MET A 75 -16.79 -6.35 9.41
CA MET A 75 -17.30 -5.34 10.35
C MET A 75 -18.42 -4.53 9.68
N GLU A 76 -19.21 -3.85 10.50
CA GLU A 76 -20.13 -2.83 10.01
C GLU A 76 -19.36 -1.56 9.64
N ILE A 77 -19.69 -0.98 8.47
CA ILE A 77 -19.06 0.29 8.08
C ILE A 77 -19.47 1.40 9.06
N GLY A 78 -18.48 2.14 9.56
CA GLY A 78 -18.68 3.10 10.65
C GLY A 78 -18.10 2.62 11.98
N ASP A 79 -17.73 1.33 12.09
CA ASP A 79 -17.04 0.76 13.27
C ASP A 79 -15.53 0.64 13.04
N GLY A 80 -14.79 0.24 14.06
CA GLY A 80 -13.34 0.08 14.04
C GLY A 80 -12.63 1.40 13.77
N PHE A 81 -11.74 1.45 12.80
CA PHE A 81 -10.96 2.64 12.45
C PHE A 81 -11.84 3.85 12.06
N TRP A 82 -13.07 3.62 11.61
CA TRP A 82 -14.04 4.68 11.38
C TRP A 82 -14.34 5.52 12.63
N LYS A 83 -14.16 4.97 13.83
CA LYS A 83 -14.39 5.69 15.09
C LYS A 83 -13.14 6.37 15.64
N THR A 84 -11.96 6.02 15.14
CA THR A 84 -10.69 6.46 15.74
C THR A 84 -9.77 7.21 14.78
N ALA A 85 -10.09 7.25 13.48
CA ALA A 85 -9.32 7.99 12.48
C ALA A 85 -9.36 9.50 12.76
N GLU A 86 -8.21 10.16 12.86
CA GLU A 86 -8.12 11.58 13.22
C GLU A 86 -7.82 12.48 12.03
N ALA A 87 -6.86 12.09 11.19
CA ALA A 87 -6.40 12.94 10.09
C ALA A 87 -5.71 12.13 9.00
N LEU A 88 -5.67 12.70 7.80
CA LEU A 88 -4.81 12.22 6.72
C LEU A 88 -3.36 12.64 6.97
N GLY A 89 -2.42 11.76 6.63
CA GLY A 89 -1.00 12.09 6.55
C GLY A 89 -0.60 12.62 5.17
N ASN A 90 0.70 12.73 4.95
CA ASN A 90 1.28 13.33 3.75
C ASN A 90 1.47 12.33 2.61
N TYR A 91 1.80 11.07 2.93
CA TYR A 91 2.02 10.04 1.92
C TYR A 91 0.71 9.54 1.34
N LYS A 92 0.61 9.51 0.00
CA LYS A 92 -0.57 9.05 -0.73
C LYS A 92 -0.15 8.37 -2.03
N HIS A 93 -0.53 7.12 -2.17
CA HIS A 93 -0.26 6.33 -3.37
C HIS A 93 -1.55 5.64 -3.82
N TYR A 94 -1.92 5.82 -5.10
CA TYR A 94 -3.17 5.33 -5.67
C TYR A 94 -2.91 4.35 -6.80
N PHE A 95 -3.73 3.30 -6.86
CA PHE A 95 -3.70 2.26 -7.90
C PHE A 95 -5.11 2.09 -8.44
N ALA A 96 -5.32 2.32 -9.74
CA ALA A 96 -6.67 2.29 -10.31
C ALA A 96 -6.79 1.23 -11.41
N ASP A 97 -7.87 0.49 -11.36
CA ASP A 97 -8.28 -0.52 -12.35
C ASP A 97 -9.70 -0.18 -12.87
N PRO A 98 -9.82 0.77 -13.82
CA PRO A 98 -11.12 1.20 -14.33
C PRO A 98 -11.89 0.08 -15.02
N VAL A 99 -11.20 -0.91 -15.60
CA VAL A 99 -11.83 -2.03 -16.31
C VAL A 99 -12.69 -2.87 -15.38
N PHE A 100 -12.26 -3.02 -14.12
CA PHE A 100 -12.96 -3.81 -13.11
C PHE A 100 -13.60 -2.96 -12.00
N GLY A 101 -13.63 -1.63 -12.18
CA GLY A 101 -14.22 -0.73 -11.20
C GLY A 101 -13.56 -0.81 -9.82
N GLN A 102 -12.24 -1.03 -9.78
CA GLN A 102 -11.52 -1.18 -8.53
C GLN A 102 -10.42 -0.12 -8.37
N VAL A 103 -10.21 0.29 -7.13
CA VAL A 103 -9.14 1.21 -6.78
C VAL A 103 -8.55 0.83 -5.43
N ALA A 104 -7.22 0.92 -5.33
CA ALA A 104 -6.52 0.78 -4.07
C ALA A 104 -5.72 2.04 -3.73
N PHE A 105 -5.41 2.17 -2.47
CA PHE A 105 -4.66 3.28 -1.89
C PHE A 105 -3.72 2.75 -0.81
N MET A 106 -2.52 3.29 -0.73
CA MET A 106 -1.62 3.16 0.41
C MET A 106 -1.23 4.55 0.87
N GLY A 107 -1.32 4.81 2.17
CA GLY A 107 -0.99 6.13 2.68
C GLY A 107 -0.90 6.22 4.18
N THR A 108 -0.37 7.34 4.65
CA THR A 108 -0.29 7.64 6.08
C THR A 108 -1.57 8.27 6.59
N MET A 109 -1.95 7.91 7.80
CA MET A 109 -3.04 8.52 8.57
C MET A 109 -2.62 8.68 10.03
N ARG A 110 -3.48 9.30 10.84
CA ARG A 110 -3.27 9.48 12.28
C ARG A 110 -4.42 8.87 13.07
N GLU A 111 -4.05 8.27 14.21
CA GLU A 111 -4.94 7.73 15.21
C GLU A 111 -4.31 7.95 16.60
N ALA A 112 -5.03 8.49 17.55
CA ALA A 112 -4.53 8.83 18.90
C ALA A 112 -3.21 9.64 18.87
N GLY A 113 -3.11 10.61 17.93
CA GLY A 113 -1.93 11.44 17.72
C GLY A 113 -0.74 10.73 17.04
N ALA A 114 -0.79 9.41 16.85
CA ALA A 114 0.29 8.63 16.24
C ALA A 114 0.06 8.38 14.74
N PRO A 115 1.12 8.36 13.92
CA PRO A 115 1.01 7.99 12.52
C PRO A 115 0.82 6.47 12.36
N LEU A 116 0.05 6.09 11.35
CA LEU A 116 -0.16 4.72 10.91
C LEU A 116 -0.14 4.64 9.38
N LEU A 117 -0.09 3.42 8.84
CA LEU A 117 -0.31 3.15 7.41
C LEU A 117 -1.67 2.52 7.21
N LEU A 118 -2.40 3.05 6.25
CA LEU A 118 -3.64 2.49 5.72
C LEU A 118 -3.39 1.99 4.31
N SER A 119 -3.74 0.73 4.05
CA SER A 119 -3.98 0.22 2.71
C SER A 119 -5.48 -0.02 2.55
N LEU A 120 -6.07 0.58 1.54
CA LEU A 120 -7.51 0.60 1.30
C LEU A 120 -7.80 0.10 -0.10
N ARG A 121 -8.82 -0.74 -0.27
CA ARG A 121 -9.40 -1.08 -1.58
C ARG A 121 -10.89 -0.78 -1.59
N LEU A 122 -11.34 -0.18 -2.68
CA LEU A 122 -12.76 0.02 -2.97
C LEU A 122 -13.13 -0.72 -4.26
N ARG A 123 -14.29 -1.36 -4.28
CA ARG A 123 -14.93 -1.89 -5.47
C ARG A 123 -16.19 -1.10 -5.77
N VAL A 124 -16.36 -0.75 -7.02
CA VAL A 124 -17.47 0.03 -7.53
C VAL A 124 -18.25 -0.82 -8.54
N GLU A 125 -19.52 -1.04 -8.26
CA GLU A 125 -20.44 -1.74 -9.14
C GLU A 125 -21.77 -0.97 -9.21
N LEU A 126 -22.35 -0.89 -10.40
CA LEU A 126 -23.64 -0.23 -10.63
C LEU A 126 -23.75 1.16 -10.00
N GLY A 127 -22.64 1.92 -10.03
CA GLY A 127 -22.60 3.28 -9.50
C GLY A 127 -22.58 3.38 -7.96
N ARG A 128 -22.21 2.31 -7.26
CA ARG A 128 -22.10 2.24 -5.79
C ARG A 128 -20.81 1.59 -5.36
N ILE A 129 -20.30 1.96 -4.18
CA ILE A 129 -19.24 1.22 -3.51
C ILE A 129 -19.87 -0.03 -2.90
N THR A 130 -19.48 -1.21 -3.38
CA THR A 130 -19.99 -2.51 -2.93
C THR A 130 -19.04 -3.23 -1.99
N GLU A 131 -17.73 -2.92 -2.07
CA GLU A 131 -16.73 -3.53 -1.21
C GLU A 131 -15.75 -2.47 -0.70
N VAL A 132 -15.41 -2.59 0.57
CA VAL A 132 -14.37 -1.80 1.25
C VAL A 132 -13.49 -2.75 2.03
N GLU A 133 -12.20 -2.73 1.74
CA GLU A 133 -11.19 -3.54 2.42
C GLU A 133 -10.10 -2.62 2.97
N SER A 134 -9.95 -2.58 4.28
CA SER A 134 -8.95 -1.78 4.98
C SER A 134 -7.94 -2.67 5.68
N VAL A 135 -6.65 -2.44 5.43
CA VAL A 135 -5.55 -3.04 6.18
C VAL A 135 -4.77 -1.93 6.85
N ILE A 136 -4.68 -2.00 8.18
CA ILE A 136 -4.14 -0.92 9.00
C ILE A 136 -2.92 -1.44 9.75
N TYR A 137 -1.77 -0.83 9.46
CA TYR A 137 -0.54 -1.08 10.20
C TYR A 137 -0.28 0.05 11.20
N ARG A 138 -0.29 -0.29 12.48
CA ARG A 138 0.09 0.59 13.58
C ARG A 138 1.53 0.29 14.01
N GLN A 139 2.29 1.31 14.33
CA GLN A 139 3.68 1.12 14.78
C GLN A 139 3.74 0.20 16.01
N GLY A 140 4.67 -0.76 15.99
CA GLY A 140 4.75 -1.79 17.03
C GLY A 140 4.06 -3.11 16.68
N GLY A 141 3.37 -3.18 15.53
CA GLY A 141 2.69 -4.38 15.02
C GLY A 141 3.61 -5.45 14.41
N GLY A 142 4.93 -5.38 14.62
CA GLY A 142 5.94 -6.29 14.05
C GLY A 142 6.53 -5.78 12.73
N GLY A 143 7.75 -6.26 12.40
CA GLY A 143 8.49 -5.87 11.21
C GLY A 143 9.14 -4.48 11.27
N PRO A 144 9.90 -4.11 10.22
CA PRO A 144 10.46 -2.78 10.11
C PRO A 144 9.35 -1.74 10.01
N ALA A 145 9.54 -0.58 10.66
CA ALA A 145 8.59 0.51 10.65
C ALA A 145 9.30 1.83 10.35
N GLY A 146 8.96 2.44 9.24
CA GLY A 146 9.43 3.75 8.81
C GLY A 146 8.30 4.75 8.63
N ILE A 147 7.17 4.59 9.34
CA ILE A 147 5.95 5.38 9.15
C ILE A 147 6.23 6.87 9.35
N ALA A 148 6.97 7.25 10.39
CA ALA A 148 7.30 8.64 10.67
C ALA A 148 8.15 9.28 9.57
N ASP A 149 9.05 8.53 8.94
CA ASP A 149 9.85 9.01 7.81
C ASP A 149 9.01 9.09 6.54
N MET A 150 8.11 8.13 6.32
CA MET A 150 7.18 8.12 5.20
C MET A 150 6.16 9.26 5.28
N ASP A 151 5.77 9.70 6.49
CA ASP A 151 4.83 10.81 6.69
C ASP A 151 5.48 12.21 6.57
N LYS A 152 6.79 12.31 6.44
CA LYS A 152 7.44 13.54 5.99
C LYS A 152 6.94 13.88 4.58
N PRO A 153 7.16 15.09 4.04
CA PRO A 153 6.74 15.41 2.67
C PRO A 153 7.45 14.51 1.66
N TYR A 154 6.99 13.29 1.59
CA TYR A 154 7.44 12.21 0.73
C TYR A 154 6.31 11.87 -0.23
N LYS A 155 6.65 11.63 -1.46
CA LYS A 155 5.74 11.12 -2.49
C LYS A 155 6.31 9.84 -3.08
N PRO A 156 5.48 8.94 -3.61
CA PRO A 156 5.97 7.83 -4.41
C PRO A 156 6.84 8.33 -5.56
N GLU A 157 7.83 7.55 -5.96
CA GLU A 157 8.75 7.88 -7.04
C GLU A 157 7.97 8.09 -8.37
N ASP A 158 8.36 9.07 -9.17
CA ASP A 158 7.60 9.51 -10.37
C ASP A 158 7.38 8.39 -11.39
N PHE A 159 8.23 7.38 -11.45
CA PHE A 159 8.06 6.26 -12.38
C PHE A 159 6.86 5.35 -12.06
N TRP A 160 6.32 5.35 -10.83
CA TRP A 160 5.07 4.66 -10.50
C TRP A 160 3.87 5.20 -11.27
N PHE A 161 3.94 6.46 -11.71
CA PHE A 161 2.86 7.17 -12.39
C PHE A 161 3.02 7.21 -13.91
N LYS A 162 4.10 6.60 -14.44
CA LYS A 162 4.37 6.60 -15.88
C LYS A 162 3.36 5.73 -16.62
N SER A 163 2.62 6.33 -17.53
CA SER A 163 1.71 5.61 -18.43
C SER A 163 2.50 4.84 -19.49
N ILE A 164 2.17 3.56 -19.66
CA ILE A 164 2.72 2.68 -20.70
C ILE A 164 1.84 2.83 -21.96
N PRO A 165 2.43 3.07 -23.13
CA PRO A 165 1.69 3.11 -24.40
C PRO A 165 0.86 1.82 -24.59
N ALA A 166 -0.38 1.93 -25.06
CA ALA A 166 -1.32 0.80 -25.13
C ALA A 166 -0.74 -0.44 -25.84
N ALA A 167 0.03 -0.25 -26.90
CA ALA A 167 0.67 -1.34 -27.66
C ALA A 167 1.82 -2.05 -26.90
N GLN A 168 2.29 -1.48 -25.79
CA GLN A 168 3.39 -2.01 -24.99
C GLN A 168 2.91 -2.53 -23.63
N ARG A 169 1.61 -2.39 -23.33
CA ARG A 169 1.04 -2.85 -22.06
C ARG A 169 1.02 -4.37 -22.01
N MET A 170 1.45 -4.90 -20.90
CA MET A 170 1.26 -6.30 -20.59
C MET A 170 -0.23 -6.57 -20.30
N SER A 171 -0.70 -7.75 -20.62
CA SER A 171 -2.05 -8.18 -20.26
C SER A 171 -2.20 -8.29 -18.73
N ARG A 172 -3.43 -8.20 -18.24
CA ARG A 172 -3.76 -8.43 -16.82
C ARG A 172 -3.18 -9.75 -16.31
N GLN A 173 -3.33 -10.83 -17.09
CA GLN A 173 -2.89 -12.15 -16.68
C GLN A 173 -1.36 -12.27 -16.58
N GLU A 174 -0.62 -11.65 -17.49
CA GLU A 174 0.85 -11.60 -17.43
C GLU A 174 1.33 -10.85 -16.19
N LEU A 175 0.73 -9.68 -15.90
CA LEU A 175 1.05 -8.89 -14.71
C LEU A 175 0.78 -9.70 -13.42
N ILE A 176 -0.39 -10.35 -13.32
CA ILE A 176 -0.72 -11.22 -12.18
C ILE A 176 0.27 -12.37 -12.05
N SER A 177 0.64 -13.03 -13.16
CA SER A 177 1.58 -14.16 -13.12
C SER A 177 2.96 -13.76 -12.59
N ILE A 178 3.42 -12.54 -12.88
CA ILE A 178 4.70 -12.02 -12.38
C ILE A 178 4.60 -11.68 -10.88
N ALA A 179 3.49 -11.07 -10.45
CA ALA A 179 3.25 -10.80 -9.04
C ALA A 179 3.12 -12.11 -8.23
N ASP A 180 2.42 -13.12 -8.76
CA ASP A 180 2.31 -14.44 -8.11
C ASP A 180 3.65 -15.18 -8.05
N ALA A 181 4.50 -15.03 -9.07
CA ALA A 181 5.85 -15.60 -9.08
C ALA A 181 6.73 -15.04 -7.94
N TYR A 182 6.51 -13.78 -7.51
CA TYR A 182 7.16 -13.24 -6.32
C TYR A 182 6.74 -14.02 -5.06
N PHE A 183 5.46 -14.23 -4.82
CA PHE A 183 4.96 -15.00 -3.68
C PHE A 183 5.45 -16.46 -3.73
N SER A 184 5.41 -17.08 -4.91
CA SER A 184 5.89 -18.46 -5.08
C SER A 184 7.40 -18.60 -4.87
N GLY A 185 8.18 -17.54 -5.17
CA GLY A 185 9.62 -17.51 -4.89
C GLY A 185 9.96 -17.17 -3.44
N LEU A 186 9.03 -16.55 -2.71
CA LEU A 186 9.18 -16.17 -1.31
C LEU A 186 8.80 -17.31 -0.36
N GLU A 187 7.73 -18.05 -0.69
CA GLU A 187 7.26 -19.17 0.12
C GLU A 187 8.32 -20.26 0.21
N LYS A 188 8.73 -20.63 1.43
CA LYS A 188 9.80 -21.61 1.70
C LYS A 188 11.06 -21.37 0.86
N ASN A 189 11.42 -20.09 0.73
CA ASN A 189 12.51 -19.65 -0.11
C ASN A 189 13.81 -20.41 0.19
N ASP A 190 14.34 -21.12 -0.80
CA ASP A 190 15.55 -21.94 -0.70
C ASP A 190 16.69 -21.47 -1.63
N GLY A 191 16.49 -20.34 -2.32
CA GLY A 191 17.46 -19.76 -3.25
C GLY A 191 17.47 -20.36 -4.65
N LYS A 192 16.64 -21.38 -4.94
CA LYS A 192 16.66 -22.12 -6.22
C LYS A 192 15.75 -21.54 -7.31
N GLY A 193 15.18 -20.37 -7.08
CA GLY A 193 14.28 -19.74 -8.05
C GLY A 193 12.83 -20.14 -7.90
N VAL A 194 11.95 -19.45 -8.61
CA VAL A 194 10.52 -19.78 -8.61
C VAL A 194 10.34 -21.21 -9.11
N ASN A 195 9.73 -22.06 -8.30
CA ASN A 195 9.52 -23.49 -8.62
C ASN A 195 10.80 -24.21 -9.08
N GLY A 196 11.96 -23.85 -8.54
CA GLY A 196 13.25 -24.48 -8.87
C GLY A 196 13.85 -24.07 -10.20
N THR A 197 13.38 -23.02 -10.86
CA THR A 197 13.85 -22.55 -12.18
C THR A 197 15.20 -21.86 -12.16
N GLY A 198 15.78 -21.56 -11.01
CA GLY A 198 17.00 -20.78 -10.85
C GLY A 198 16.81 -19.27 -11.04
N THR A 199 15.58 -18.80 -11.32
CA THR A 199 15.28 -17.41 -11.66
C THR A 199 14.22 -16.81 -10.75
N TYR A 200 14.30 -15.47 -10.59
CA TYR A 200 13.31 -14.65 -9.91
C TYR A 200 12.99 -13.43 -10.77
N PRO A 201 11.75 -12.92 -10.76
CA PRO A 201 11.31 -11.89 -11.69
C PRO A 201 11.69 -10.47 -11.25
N PHE A 202 12.97 -10.18 -10.96
CA PHE A 202 13.41 -8.87 -10.52
C PHE A 202 14.24 -8.14 -11.58
N THR A 203 14.08 -6.79 -11.62
CA THR A 203 15.05 -5.92 -12.29
C THR A 203 16.33 -5.79 -11.45
N ASN A 204 17.40 -5.31 -12.06
CA ASN A 204 18.68 -5.12 -11.33
C ASN A 204 18.61 -3.97 -10.30
N ASP A 205 17.67 -3.02 -10.48
CA ASP A 205 17.43 -1.89 -9.59
C ASP A 205 16.19 -2.08 -8.71
N CYS A 206 15.80 -3.34 -8.50
CA CYS A 206 14.65 -3.66 -7.64
C CYS A 206 14.83 -3.15 -6.22
N HIS A 207 13.78 -2.50 -5.69
CA HIS A 207 13.74 -2.01 -4.33
C HIS A 207 12.41 -2.33 -3.66
N ARG A 208 12.45 -2.61 -2.35
CA ARG A 208 11.28 -2.94 -1.54
C ARG A 208 11.16 -2.02 -0.35
N ILE A 209 9.93 -1.58 -0.08
CA ILE A 209 9.53 -0.81 1.10
C ILE A 209 8.43 -1.59 1.80
N GLU A 210 8.62 -1.93 3.07
CA GLU A 210 7.65 -2.67 3.87
C GLU A 210 7.32 -1.86 5.14
N ASN A 211 6.04 -1.60 5.34
CA ASN A 211 5.55 -0.76 6.45
C ASN A 211 6.29 0.59 6.56
N GLY A 212 6.59 1.20 5.40
CA GLY A 212 7.26 2.49 5.30
C GLY A 212 8.78 2.45 5.45
N ALA A 213 9.37 1.28 5.70
CA ALA A 213 10.82 1.12 5.83
C ALA A 213 11.43 0.39 4.63
N PRO A 214 12.59 0.82 4.11
CA PRO A 214 13.30 0.08 3.09
C PRO A 214 13.82 -1.26 3.66
N THR A 215 13.58 -2.35 2.91
CA THR A 215 14.00 -3.71 3.27
C THR A 215 14.99 -4.31 2.27
N THR A 216 15.43 -3.50 1.31
CA THR A 216 16.51 -3.81 0.35
C THR A 216 17.41 -2.60 0.18
N ASN A 217 18.65 -2.83 -0.25
CA ASN A 217 19.63 -1.78 -0.60
C ASN A 217 19.90 -0.78 0.53
N VAL A 218 19.65 -1.16 1.79
CA VAL A 218 19.93 -0.31 2.96
C VAL A 218 21.45 -0.32 3.21
N PRO A 219 22.09 0.83 3.36
CA PRO A 219 23.50 0.87 3.68
C PRO A 219 23.83 0.04 4.93
N ARG A 220 24.91 -0.73 4.89
CA ARG A 220 25.38 -1.46 6.08
C ARG A 220 25.76 -0.47 7.20
N PRO A 221 25.43 -0.79 8.45
CA PRO A 221 25.93 -0.02 9.57
C PRO A 221 27.47 0.06 9.55
N ALA A 222 28.01 1.21 9.90
CA ALA A 222 29.45 1.39 9.98
C ALA A 222 30.09 0.37 10.94
N GLY A 223 31.18 -0.29 10.49
CA GLY A 223 31.88 -1.32 11.27
C GLY A 223 31.22 -2.70 11.29
N GLN A 224 30.10 -2.91 10.66
CA GLN A 224 29.53 -4.26 10.53
C GLN A 224 30.38 -5.11 9.58
N SER A 225 30.87 -6.28 10.06
CA SER A 225 31.64 -7.21 9.23
C SER A 225 30.83 -7.66 7.99
N PRO A 226 31.48 -7.76 6.82
CA PRO A 226 30.88 -8.34 5.61
C PRO A 226 30.37 -9.78 5.79
N ASP A 227 30.98 -10.53 6.72
CA ASP A 227 30.60 -11.93 6.99
C ASP A 227 29.24 -12.05 7.71
N VAL A 228 28.79 -10.97 8.37
CA VAL A 228 27.47 -10.94 8.99
C VAL A 228 26.39 -10.85 7.90
N VAL A 229 25.47 -11.79 7.89
CA VAL A 229 24.29 -11.74 7.02
C VAL A 229 23.46 -10.51 7.39
N ASN A 230 23.31 -9.59 6.46
CA ASN A 230 22.42 -8.44 6.57
C ASN A 230 21.53 -8.41 5.34
N GLY A 231 20.36 -9.05 5.44
CA GLY A 231 19.39 -9.13 4.33
C GLY A 231 19.02 -7.76 3.79
N PHE A 232 18.79 -6.77 4.66
CA PHE A 232 18.36 -5.43 4.23
C PHE A 232 19.41 -4.68 3.39
N SER A 233 20.68 -5.04 3.49
CA SER A 233 21.73 -4.44 2.66
C SER A 233 21.84 -5.05 1.25
N MET A 234 21.08 -6.11 0.98
CA MET A 234 21.06 -6.79 -0.30
C MET A 234 19.96 -6.20 -1.21
N ASP A 235 20.12 -6.35 -2.53
CA ASP A 235 19.03 -6.13 -3.48
C ASP A 235 18.01 -7.28 -3.44
N CYS A 236 16.88 -7.12 -4.14
CA CYS A 236 15.80 -8.14 -4.16
C CYS A 236 16.30 -9.51 -4.62
N LEU A 237 17.09 -9.53 -5.70
CA LEU A 237 17.57 -10.78 -6.29
C LEU A 237 18.55 -11.51 -5.37
N ALA A 238 19.46 -10.78 -4.74
CA ALA A 238 20.45 -11.32 -3.82
C ALA A 238 19.78 -11.92 -2.57
N GLN A 239 18.76 -11.26 -1.99
CA GLN A 239 18.00 -11.79 -0.86
C GLN A 239 17.32 -13.12 -1.22
N PHE A 240 16.64 -13.18 -2.37
CA PHE A 240 15.91 -14.38 -2.80
C PHE A 240 16.86 -15.52 -3.19
N LYS A 241 17.97 -15.23 -3.89
CA LYS A 241 18.99 -16.23 -4.24
C LYS A 241 19.73 -16.77 -3.02
N LEU A 242 19.85 -15.98 -1.96
CA LEU A 242 20.44 -16.44 -0.70
C LEU A 242 19.52 -17.42 0.05
N GLY A 243 18.26 -17.53 -0.32
CA GLY A 243 17.27 -18.29 0.45
C GLY A 243 16.95 -17.63 1.79
N TYR A 244 17.01 -16.29 1.84
CA TYR A 244 16.88 -15.53 3.08
C TYR A 244 15.50 -15.67 3.72
N TYR A 245 14.45 -15.88 2.92
CA TYR A 245 13.05 -15.91 3.38
C TYR A 245 12.51 -17.29 3.74
N PHE A 246 13.36 -18.25 4.06
CA PHE A 246 12.94 -19.59 4.50
C PHE A 246 11.97 -19.58 5.69
N VAL A 247 11.90 -18.47 6.45
CA VAL A 247 10.97 -18.28 7.59
C VAL A 247 9.51 -18.16 7.16
N VAL A 248 9.22 -17.78 5.91
CA VAL A 248 7.87 -17.71 5.36
C VAL A 248 7.47 -19.10 4.89
N GLN A 249 6.64 -19.77 5.69
CA GLN A 249 6.33 -21.19 5.51
C GLN A 249 5.11 -21.45 4.62
N SER A 250 4.20 -20.49 4.51
CA SER A 250 3.03 -20.55 3.63
C SER A 250 2.62 -19.16 3.23
N ILE A 251 2.17 -19.01 1.98
CA ILE A 251 1.53 -17.79 1.49
C ILE A 251 0.20 -18.19 0.85
N HIS A 252 -0.88 -17.94 1.57
CA HIS A 252 -2.22 -18.35 1.17
C HIS A 252 -3.17 -17.17 1.00
N HIS A 253 -4.41 -17.42 0.54
CA HIS A 253 -5.41 -16.39 0.22
C HIS A 253 -4.90 -15.30 -0.72
N ARG A 254 -4.05 -15.68 -1.69
CA ARG A 254 -3.49 -14.77 -2.69
C ARG A 254 -4.60 -14.25 -3.60
N ARG A 255 -4.74 -12.92 -3.66
CA ARG A 255 -5.71 -12.21 -4.51
C ARG A 255 -5.03 -11.04 -5.20
N TYR A 256 -5.46 -10.74 -6.42
CA TYR A 256 -4.93 -9.65 -7.26
C TYR A 256 -6.09 -8.76 -7.73
N PRO A 257 -6.80 -8.10 -6.80
CA PRO A 257 -8.05 -7.41 -7.13
C PRO A 257 -7.86 -6.16 -7.98
N VAL A 258 -6.72 -5.47 -7.87
CA VAL A 258 -6.46 -4.25 -8.64
C VAL A 258 -5.26 -4.46 -9.55
N VAL A 259 -5.48 -4.35 -10.87
CA VAL A 259 -4.41 -4.43 -11.87
C VAL A 259 -4.45 -3.19 -12.75
N ASP A 260 -3.53 -2.29 -12.51
CA ASP A 260 -3.32 -1.08 -13.27
C ASP A 260 -2.44 -1.37 -14.49
N ALA A 261 -3.05 -1.91 -15.54
CA ALA A 261 -2.32 -2.28 -16.77
C ALA A 261 -1.73 -1.04 -17.50
N GLU A 262 -2.30 0.13 -17.28
CA GLU A 262 -1.76 1.38 -17.84
C GLU A 262 -0.39 1.73 -17.26
N ARG A 263 -0.19 1.45 -15.97
CA ARG A 263 1.06 1.74 -15.26
C ARG A 263 1.91 0.51 -14.97
N GLY A 264 1.42 -0.69 -15.35
CA GLY A 264 2.12 -1.96 -15.07
C GLY A 264 2.15 -2.31 -13.59
N VAL A 265 1.10 -2.00 -12.84
CA VAL A 265 1.06 -2.21 -11.39
C VAL A 265 0.02 -3.27 -11.03
N VAL A 266 0.39 -4.16 -10.11
CA VAL A 266 -0.53 -5.09 -9.45
C VAL A 266 -0.56 -4.75 -7.97
N TRP A 267 -1.75 -4.49 -7.42
CA TRP A 267 -1.99 -4.46 -5.98
C TRP A 267 -2.63 -5.78 -5.57
N SER A 268 -2.02 -6.43 -4.60
CA SER A 268 -2.38 -7.77 -4.16
C SER A 268 -2.74 -7.81 -2.68
N HIS A 269 -3.33 -8.93 -2.27
CA HIS A 269 -3.58 -9.30 -0.89
C HIS A 269 -3.18 -10.76 -0.68
N ALA A 270 -2.53 -11.07 0.43
CA ALA A 270 -2.16 -12.43 0.85
C ALA A 270 -1.97 -12.52 2.36
N VAL A 271 -1.90 -13.75 2.87
CA VAL A 271 -1.55 -14.05 4.27
C VAL A 271 -0.27 -14.86 4.29
N PHE A 272 0.75 -14.36 4.99
CA PHE A 272 2.06 -15.00 5.13
C PHE A 272 2.18 -15.65 6.49
N ASP A 273 2.29 -16.97 6.55
CA ASP A 273 2.55 -17.71 7.79
C ASP A 273 4.05 -17.81 8.05
N GLN A 274 4.46 -17.47 9.27
CA GLN A 274 5.86 -17.44 9.67
C GLN A 274 6.05 -17.82 11.16
N GLY A 275 7.30 -17.99 11.59
CA GLY A 275 7.65 -18.22 12.99
C GLY A 275 7.54 -19.65 13.47
N THR A 276 7.15 -20.61 12.62
CA THR A 276 7.25 -22.05 12.89
C THR A 276 8.66 -22.58 12.62
N VAL A 277 9.41 -21.91 11.74
CA VAL A 277 10.81 -22.15 11.45
C VAL A 277 11.54 -20.82 11.52
N ASN A 278 12.56 -20.69 12.37
CA ASN A 278 13.37 -19.47 12.50
C ASN A 278 14.87 -19.69 12.34
N GLU A 279 15.30 -20.94 12.20
CA GLU A 279 16.69 -21.31 11.92
C GLU A 279 16.75 -22.14 10.64
N GLY A 280 17.73 -21.87 9.78
CA GLY A 280 17.89 -22.55 8.51
C GLY A 280 19.33 -22.46 8.00
N VAL A 281 19.55 -23.11 6.85
CA VAL A 281 20.80 -23.02 6.11
C VAL A 281 20.53 -22.25 4.83
N LEU A 282 21.28 -21.18 4.64
CA LEU A 282 21.22 -20.35 3.45
C LEU A 282 21.82 -21.08 2.24
N SER A 283 21.53 -20.63 1.02
CA SER A 283 22.02 -21.26 -0.21
C SER A 283 23.55 -21.28 -0.33
N ASP A 284 24.26 -20.43 0.39
CA ASP A 284 25.72 -20.39 0.48
C ASP A 284 26.31 -21.27 1.61
N GLY A 285 25.46 -22.06 2.29
CA GLY A 285 25.85 -23.00 3.34
C GLY A 285 25.95 -22.41 4.74
N ARG A 286 25.76 -21.08 4.92
CA ARG A 286 25.76 -20.46 6.25
C ARG A 286 24.52 -20.81 7.03
N LYS A 287 24.70 -21.15 8.31
CA LYS A 287 23.56 -21.23 9.25
C LYS A 287 23.09 -19.82 9.60
N TYR A 288 21.78 -19.62 9.58
CA TYR A 288 21.18 -18.34 9.92
C TYR A 288 19.98 -18.52 10.84
N LYS A 289 19.86 -17.60 11.81
CA LYS A 289 18.74 -17.53 12.72
C LYS A 289 18.12 -16.16 12.69
N PHE A 290 16.84 -16.09 12.34
CA PHE A 290 16.07 -14.85 12.42
C PHE A 290 15.80 -14.47 13.88
N LYS A 291 16.15 -13.23 14.22
CA LYS A 291 15.76 -12.62 15.49
C LYS A 291 14.31 -12.13 15.38
N GLY A 292 13.47 -12.51 16.35
CA GLY A 292 12.07 -12.04 16.39
C GLY A 292 11.02 -13.01 15.84
N PHE A 293 11.41 -14.01 15.03
CA PHE A 293 10.49 -15.04 14.54
C PHE A 293 10.54 -16.27 15.45
N ASN A 294 10.24 -16.10 16.74
CA ASN A 294 10.37 -17.15 17.76
C ASN A 294 9.03 -17.77 18.18
N ARG A 295 7.95 -17.38 17.52
CA ARG A 295 6.61 -17.96 17.71
C ARG A 295 5.78 -17.80 16.44
N PRO A 296 4.84 -18.72 16.19
CA PRO A 296 3.96 -18.64 15.04
C PRO A 296 3.15 -17.35 15.01
N SER A 297 3.14 -16.70 13.87
CA SER A 297 2.31 -15.53 13.57
C SER A 297 2.08 -15.48 12.06
N SER A 298 1.07 -14.74 11.63
CA SER A 298 0.91 -14.39 10.22
C SER A 298 1.06 -12.89 10.01
N ILE A 299 1.42 -12.51 8.80
CA ILE A 299 1.31 -11.12 8.34
C ILE A 299 0.18 -11.08 7.34
N LEU A 300 -0.78 -10.19 7.56
CA LEU A 300 -1.79 -9.85 6.57
C LEU A 300 -1.18 -8.83 5.61
N VAL A 301 -0.94 -9.23 4.39
CA VAL A 301 -0.16 -8.45 3.42
C VAL A 301 -1.05 -7.84 2.37
N THR A 302 -0.92 -6.54 2.17
CA THR A 302 -1.28 -5.87 0.92
C THR A 302 0.00 -5.38 0.27
N GLU A 303 0.20 -5.69 -1.02
CA GLU A 303 1.48 -5.47 -1.66
C GLU A 303 1.28 -5.00 -3.10
N ALA A 304 1.88 -3.85 -3.43
CA ALA A 304 1.88 -3.28 -4.77
C ALA A 304 3.20 -3.60 -5.47
N PHE A 305 3.11 -4.13 -6.69
CA PHE A 305 4.23 -4.47 -7.55
C PHE A 305 4.25 -3.56 -8.77
N LEU A 306 5.31 -2.78 -8.97
CA LEU A 306 5.58 -2.12 -10.25
C LEU A 306 6.36 -3.08 -11.14
N ILE A 307 5.80 -3.40 -12.28
CA ILE A 307 6.32 -4.38 -13.23
C ILE A 307 6.70 -3.68 -14.53
N GLU A 308 7.97 -3.79 -14.90
CA GLU A 308 8.50 -3.26 -16.16
C GLU A 308 9.18 -4.38 -16.95
N ASN A 309 8.84 -4.52 -18.23
CA ASN A 309 9.44 -5.52 -19.13
C ASN A 309 9.45 -6.95 -18.56
N GLY A 310 8.37 -7.35 -17.92
CA GLY A 310 8.22 -8.69 -17.35
C GLY A 310 8.94 -8.91 -16.02
N LYS A 311 9.40 -7.85 -15.34
CA LYS A 311 10.16 -7.94 -14.08
C LYS A 311 9.65 -6.91 -13.07
N ILE A 312 9.71 -7.30 -11.80
CA ILE A 312 9.37 -6.44 -10.67
C ILE A 312 10.50 -5.46 -10.40
N ARG A 313 10.19 -4.19 -10.45
CA ARG A 313 11.12 -3.09 -10.18
C ARG A 313 10.94 -2.50 -8.78
N ARG A 314 9.71 -2.41 -8.31
CA ARG A 314 9.38 -1.89 -6.98
C ARG A 314 8.34 -2.75 -6.31
N VAL A 315 8.47 -2.84 -5.01
CA VAL A 315 7.48 -3.46 -4.13
C VAL A 315 7.20 -2.50 -2.99
N GLU A 316 5.93 -2.24 -2.73
CA GLU A 316 5.47 -1.48 -1.56
C GLU A 316 4.44 -2.29 -0.80
N MET A 317 4.66 -2.50 0.49
CA MET A 317 3.84 -3.37 1.32
C MET A 317 3.34 -2.65 2.56
N VAL A 318 2.07 -2.89 2.90
CA VAL A 318 1.47 -2.60 4.20
C VAL A 318 0.93 -3.89 4.78
N GLY A 319 1.42 -4.27 5.98
CA GLY A 319 1.01 -5.53 6.57
C GLY A 319 1.19 -5.58 8.10
N PRO A 320 0.11 -5.63 8.88
CA PRO A 320 0.14 -5.92 10.31
C PRO A 320 0.38 -7.41 10.58
N SER A 321 0.97 -7.72 11.74
CA SER A 321 0.94 -9.07 12.29
C SER A 321 -0.47 -9.41 12.76
N VAL A 322 -0.89 -10.63 12.46
CA VAL A 322 -2.21 -11.18 12.80
C VAL A 322 -2.06 -12.58 13.40
N THR A 323 -3.18 -13.15 13.84
CA THR A 323 -3.24 -14.55 14.33
C THR A 323 -2.68 -15.51 13.28
N TYR A 324 -1.89 -16.49 13.74
CA TYR A 324 -1.32 -17.52 12.87
C TYR A 324 -2.38 -18.25 12.07
N HIS A 325 -2.14 -18.37 10.76
CA HIS A 325 -3.00 -19.03 9.79
C HIS A 325 -4.41 -18.42 9.71
N LEU A 326 -4.48 -17.08 9.77
CA LEU A 326 -5.74 -16.33 9.63
C LEU A 326 -6.41 -16.66 8.29
N ASN A 327 -7.70 -16.96 8.35
CA ASN A 327 -8.52 -17.08 7.13
C ASN A 327 -8.88 -15.70 6.59
N SER A 328 -8.98 -15.60 5.27
CA SER A 328 -9.45 -14.35 4.65
C SER A 328 -10.91 -14.06 4.99
N GLY A 329 -11.21 -12.82 5.31
CA GLY A 329 -12.56 -12.29 5.40
C GLY A 329 -13.31 -12.29 4.06
N TRP A 330 -12.66 -12.65 2.94
CA TRP A 330 -13.23 -12.56 1.59
C TRP A 330 -13.49 -13.95 1.00
N PRO A 331 -14.75 -14.28 0.58
CA PRO A 331 -15.04 -15.54 -0.08
C PRO A 331 -14.39 -15.55 -1.47
N GLY A 332 -13.93 -16.72 -1.91
CA GLY A 332 -13.36 -16.91 -3.25
C GLY A 332 -11.92 -16.40 -3.39
N ALA A 333 -11.23 -16.05 -2.30
CA ALA A 333 -9.78 -16.05 -2.30
C ALA A 333 -9.36 -17.46 -2.70
N LEU A 334 -8.94 -17.63 -3.96
CA LEU A 334 -8.46 -18.90 -4.45
C LEU A 334 -7.34 -19.33 -3.50
N SER A 335 -7.63 -20.33 -2.66
CA SER A 335 -6.58 -21.10 -2.03
C SER A 335 -5.78 -21.63 -3.19
N GLY A 336 -4.61 -21.03 -3.46
CA GLY A 336 -3.71 -21.54 -4.47
C GLY A 336 -3.44 -23.01 -4.16
N ARG A 337 -4.04 -23.87 -4.94
CA ARG A 337 -3.64 -25.25 -5.08
C ARG A 337 -2.84 -25.34 -6.37
#